data_62982fad2ef7f99ab05d47f48fa8d7ff
#
_entry.id   62982fad2ef7f99ab05d47f48fa8d7ff
#
_cell.length_a   1.000
_cell.length_b   1.000
_cell.length_c   1.000
_cell.angle_alpha   90.00
_cell.angle_beta   90.00
_cell.angle_gamma   90.00
#
_symmetry.space_group_name_H-M   'P 1'
#
loop_
_entity.id
_entity.type
_entity.pdbx_description
1 polymer ?
#
loop_
_entity_poly.entity_id
_entity_poly.type
_entity_poly.pdbx_seq_one_letter_code
_entity_poly.pdbx_strand_id
1 'polypeptide(L)'
;MVQHKIIKRLKTIVVFLMLLVATTAQAKRVVERPYFLGSNNHKLEIERVTLDKKATFLDVKIYQASGEVGIDSHASIMANGVKYDYIGSKQLPKGVFVKVPECGYVAATLRFKPMPETTTEFDFREIADNSGWNIYGVRLDGKRPQADIPQHLLQQAPDKNSKLPATDLNLGKTVVAVRLLGYKPEYKTTLDIIVDNWFSPQRMPFAHDSIGVDGTCRVSANAILPTVATIRINRMEIPFLAVPNDTTTVTIDLPTVLKRRKSFFFLAFPILFVNFVALI
;
A
#
# COMPACT_ATOMS: atom_id res chain seq x y z
N MET A 1 19.31 -64.40 24.04
CA MET A 1 18.45 -63.99 22.86
C MET A 1 17.28 -63.05 23.21
N VAL A 2 16.70 -63.16 24.40
CA VAL A 2 15.56 -62.33 24.85
C VAL A 2 15.95 -60.84 25.09
N GLN A 3 17.06 -60.57 25.74
CA GLN A 3 17.52 -59.18 26.02
C GLN A 3 17.76 -58.34 24.76
N HIS A 4 18.25 -58.94 23.71
CA HIS A 4 18.51 -58.20 22.45
C HIS A 4 17.21 -57.75 21.73
N LYS A 5 16.15 -58.52 21.88
CA LYS A 5 14.81 -58.18 21.35
C LYS A 5 14.16 -57.03 22.15
N ILE A 6 14.36 -57.00 23.45
CA ILE A 6 13.83 -55.95 24.34
C ILE A 6 14.52 -54.61 24.03
N ILE A 7 15.83 -54.60 23.88
CA ILE A 7 16.60 -53.39 23.56
C ILE A 7 16.21 -52.84 22.18
N LYS A 8 16.01 -53.69 21.18
CA LYS A 8 15.51 -53.27 19.85
C LYS A 8 14.13 -52.61 19.93
N ARG A 9 13.19 -53.20 20.65
CA ARG A 9 11.83 -52.63 20.83
C ARG A 9 11.87 -51.31 21.58
N LEU A 10 12.71 -51.19 22.61
CA LEU A 10 12.87 -49.95 23.37
C LEU A 10 13.45 -48.82 22.48
N LYS A 11 14.43 -49.11 21.65
CA LYS A 11 14.98 -48.16 20.69
C LYS A 11 13.94 -47.68 19.65
N THR A 12 13.10 -48.63 19.18
CA THR A 12 12.03 -48.31 18.21
C THR A 12 10.95 -47.41 18.85
N ILE A 13 10.59 -47.67 20.10
CA ILE A 13 9.62 -46.86 20.85
C ILE A 13 10.17 -45.45 21.12
N VAL A 14 11.43 -45.34 21.50
CA VAL A 14 12.07 -44.05 21.74
C VAL A 14 12.18 -43.22 20.45
N VAL A 15 12.53 -43.83 19.31
CA VAL A 15 12.54 -43.17 18.01
C VAL A 15 11.15 -42.72 17.58
N PHE A 16 10.12 -43.57 17.83
CA PHE A 16 8.72 -43.23 17.53
C PHE A 16 8.21 -42.07 18.42
N LEU A 17 8.60 -42.06 19.70
CA LEU A 17 8.29 -40.96 20.63
C LEU A 17 9.00 -39.66 20.22
N MET A 18 10.28 -39.74 19.79
CA MET A 18 11.00 -38.57 19.27
C MET A 18 10.39 -38.03 17.97
N LEU A 19 9.92 -38.91 17.08
CA LEU A 19 9.19 -38.50 15.88
C LEU A 19 7.84 -37.84 16.18
N LEU A 20 7.12 -38.29 17.21
CA LEU A 20 5.86 -37.69 17.67
C LEU A 20 6.08 -36.30 18.28
N VAL A 21 7.19 -36.05 18.97
CA VAL A 21 7.53 -34.75 19.56
C VAL A 21 7.99 -33.76 18.49
N ALA A 22 8.61 -34.22 17.40
CA ALA A 22 9.05 -33.37 16.29
C ALA A 22 7.87 -32.80 15.47
N THR A 23 6.66 -33.38 15.55
CA THR A 23 5.50 -32.91 14.78
C THR A 23 4.72 -31.78 15.43
N THR A 24 5.13 -31.30 16.61
CA THR A 24 4.49 -30.15 17.27
C THR A 24 5.18 -28.81 17.03
N ALA A 25 6.13 -28.75 16.09
CA ALA A 25 6.64 -27.46 15.62
C ALA A 25 5.45 -26.70 14.99
N GLN A 26 4.88 -25.77 15.75
CA GLN A 26 3.78 -24.94 15.30
C GLN A 26 4.27 -24.13 14.12
N ALA A 27 3.80 -24.47 12.93
CA ALA A 27 4.11 -23.74 11.72
C ALA A 27 3.48 -22.34 11.84
N LYS A 28 4.31 -21.34 12.11
CA LYS A 28 3.92 -19.93 11.97
C LYS A 28 3.94 -19.60 10.49
N ARG A 29 2.83 -19.10 9.96
CA ARG A 29 2.81 -18.57 8.62
C ARG A 29 3.22 -17.09 8.68
N VAL A 30 4.30 -16.73 7.98
CA VAL A 30 4.83 -15.38 7.91
C VAL A 30 4.75 -14.90 6.48
N VAL A 31 4.22 -13.69 6.29
CA VAL A 31 4.14 -13.01 4.99
C VAL A 31 4.79 -11.65 5.13
N GLU A 32 5.92 -11.48 4.46
CA GLU A 32 6.66 -10.23 4.43
C GLU A 32 6.09 -9.31 3.36
N ARG A 33 5.86 -8.04 3.73
CA ARG A 33 5.41 -6.99 2.82
C ARG A 33 4.26 -7.45 1.91
N PRO A 34 3.11 -7.83 2.51
CA PRO A 34 1.99 -8.34 1.74
C PRO A 34 1.50 -7.32 0.72
N TYR A 35 1.00 -7.81 -0.39
CA TYR A 35 0.25 -6.98 -1.34
C TYR A 35 -1.08 -6.57 -0.72
N PHE A 36 -1.64 -5.46 -1.17
CA PHE A 36 -2.99 -5.05 -0.80
C PHE A 36 -3.68 -4.35 -2.00
N LEU A 37 -4.99 -4.27 -1.96
CA LEU A 37 -5.79 -3.73 -3.06
C LEU A 37 -5.95 -2.21 -2.96
N GLY A 38 -6.05 -1.67 -1.78
CA GLY A 38 -6.24 -0.24 -1.57
C GLY A 38 -6.07 0.19 -0.12
N SER A 39 -5.96 1.50 0.07
CA SER A 39 -5.88 2.12 1.40
C SER A 39 -6.48 3.51 1.32
N ASN A 40 -7.18 3.93 2.37
CA ASN A 40 -7.65 5.30 2.53
C ASN A 40 -6.62 6.22 3.21
N ASN A 41 -5.42 5.72 3.47
CA ASN A 41 -4.37 6.48 4.14
C ASN A 41 -2.99 6.26 3.51
N HIS A 42 -2.10 7.17 3.82
CA HIS A 42 -0.70 7.11 3.40
C HIS A 42 0.29 6.97 4.58
N LYS A 43 -0.22 6.89 5.80
CA LYS A 43 0.62 6.89 7.00
C LYS A 43 0.96 5.49 7.49
N LEU A 44 0.00 4.55 7.46
CA LEU A 44 0.19 3.20 7.98
C LEU A 44 0.64 2.24 6.87
N GLU A 45 1.67 1.46 7.15
CA GLU A 45 2.22 0.42 6.28
C GLU A 45 2.37 -0.88 7.04
N ILE A 46 1.89 -1.99 6.44
CA ILE A 46 2.08 -3.34 6.98
C ILE A 46 3.38 -3.91 6.41
N GLU A 47 4.39 -4.08 7.27
CA GLU A 47 5.69 -4.65 6.90
C GLU A 47 5.66 -6.17 6.88
N ARG A 48 4.93 -6.78 7.83
CA ARG A 48 4.84 -8.23 7.98
C ARG A 48 3.54 -8.65 8.64
N VAL A 49 3.03 -9.80 8.24
CA VAL A 49 1.91 -10.48 8.88
C VAL A 49 2.38 -11.84 9.38
N THR A 50 2.11 -12.13 10.64
CA THR A 50 2.40 -13.44 11.24
C THR A 50 1.11 -14.06 11.75
N LEU A 51 0.74 -15.19 11.20
CA LEU A 51 -0.37 -16.01 11.68
C LEU A 51 0.17 -17.06 12.66
N ASP A 52 -0.37 -17.05 13.87
CA ASP A 52 -0.03 -18.01 14.93
C ASP A 52 -1.33 -18.47 15.57
N LYS A 53 -1.35 -19.71 16.08
CA LYS A 53 -2.54 -20.28 16.76
C LYS A 53 -3.03 -19.45 17.94
N LYS A 54 -2.16 -18.65 18.57
CA LYS A 54 -2.51 -17.84 19.74
C LYS A 54 -2.89 -16.40 19.39
N ALA A 55 -2.41 -15.88 18.28
CA ALA A 55 -2.67 -14.49 17.85
C ALA A 55 -2.24 -14.27 16.40
N THR A 56 -2.80 -13.26 15.78
CA THR A 56 -2.30 -12.68 14.54
C THR A 56 -1.50 -11.43 14.87
N PHE A 57 -0.33 -11.26 14.27
CA PHE A 57 0.53 -10.10 14.47
C PHE A 57 0.70 -9.36 13.15
N LEU A 58 0.55 -8.04 13.22
CA LEU A 58 0.89 -7.12 12.15
C LEU A 58 2.07 -6.25 12.61
N ASP A 59 3.23 -6.41 11.99
CA ASP A 59 4.31 -5.46 12.14
C ASP A 59 4.05 -4.31 11.20
N VAL A 60 3.93 -3.11 11.76
CA VAL A 60 3.54 -1.91 11.03
C VAL A 60 4.54 -0.78 11.24
N LYS A 61 4.57 0.14 10.28
CA LYS A 61 5.16 1.46 10.43
C LYS A 61 4.11 2.53 10.26
N ILE A 62 4.07 3.47 11.17
CA ILE A 62 3.19 4.64 11.09
C ILE A 62 4.07 5.86 10.91
N TYR A 63 3.97 6.48 9.75
CA TYR A 63 4.78 7.62 9.34
C TYR A 63 4.06 8.93 9.65
N GLN A 64 4.73 9.79 10.39
CA GLN A 64 4.28 11.14 10.68
C GLN A 64 5.50 11.99 11.01
N ALA A 65 5.57 13.21 10.48
CA ALA A 65 6.75 14.06 10.64
C ALA A 65 6.98 14.49 12.09
N SER A 66 5.91 14.73 12.83
CA SER A 66 5.94 15.16 14.23
C SER A 66 4.58 14.92 14.90
N GLY A 67 4.49 15.15 16.21
CA GLY A 67 3.28 14.98 16.99
C GLY A 67 3.16 13.58 17.59
N GLU A 68 1.95 13.08 17.69
CA GLU A 68 1.64 11.80 18.35
C GLU A 68 0.85 10.90 17.42
N VAL A 69 1.00 9.59 17.56
CA VAL A 69 0.24 8.56 16.84
C VAL A 69 -0.28 7.51 17.82
N GLY A 70 -1.41 6.93 17.50
CA GLY A 70 -2.02 5.84 18.24
C GLY A 70 -2.80 4.94 17.29
N ILE A 71 -3.29 3.82 17.77
CA ILE A 71 -4.24 2.94 17.09
C ILE A 71 -5.51 2.88 17.94
N ASP A 72 -6.66 3.06 17.30
CA ASP A 72 -7.93 2.99 17.98
C ASP A 72 -8.12 1.62 18.68
N SER A 73 -8.73 1.65 19.86
CA SER A 73 -8.97 0.45 20.66
C SER A 73 -9.93 -0.56 19.99
N HIS A 74 -10.75 -0.10 19.04
CA HIS A 74 -11.72 -0.88 18.28
C HIS A 74 -11.15 -1.39 16.94
N ALA A 75 -9.87 -1.13 16.68
CA ALA A 75 -9.21 -1.64 15.48
C ALA A 75 -9.43 -3.15 15.33
N SER A 76 -9.54 -3.61 14.10
CA SER A 76 -9.87 -5.01 13.81
C SER A 76 -9.31 -5.45 12.47
N ILE A 77 -9.22 -6.76 12.32
CA ILE A 77 -9.02 -7.43 11.05
C ILE A 77 -10.35 -8.04 10.63
N MET A 78 -10.74 -7.89 9.37
CA MET A 78 -11.90 -8.53 8.76
C MET A 78 -11.42 -9.54 7.72
N ALA A 79 -11.73 -10.83 7.92
CA ALA A 79 -11.40 -11.88 6.97
C ALA A 79 -12.56 -12.86 6.83
N ASN A 80 -12.96 -13.15 5.60
CA ASN A 80 -14.08 -14.06 5.29
C ASN A 80 -15.37 -13.74 6.08
N GLY A 81 -15.68 -12.44 6.27
CA GLY A 81 -16.83 -11.97 7.04
C GLY A 81 -16.69 -12.05 8.56
N VAL A 82 -15.56 -12.55 9.07
CA VAL A 82 -15.30 -12.67 10.51
C VAL A 82 -14.42 -11.52 10.98
N LYS A 83 -14.78 -10.95 12.15
CA LYS A 83 -14.03 -9.89 12.81
C LYS A 83 -13.05 -10.45 13.85
N TYR A 84 -11.79 -10.05 13.74
CA TYR A 84 -10.72 -10.36 14.68
C TYR A 84 -10.29 -9.10 15.40
N ASP A 85 -10.66 -8.99 16.67
CA ASP A 85 -10.45 -7.77 17.46
C ASP A 85 -8.97 -7.54 17.79
N TYR A 86 -8.60 -6.28 17.86
CA TYR A 86 -7.31 -5.81 18.35
C TYR A 86 -7.14 -6.12 19.84
N ILE A 87 -6.06 -6.79 20.19
CA ILE A 87 -5.72 -7.13 21.58
C ILE A 87 -4.84 -6.04 22.20
N GLY A 88 -3.89 -5.49 21.45
CA GLY A 88 -2.97 -4.44 21.91
C GLY A 88 -1.61 -4.49 21.24
N SER A 89 -0.74 -3.57 21.62
CA SER A 89 0.65 -3.48 21.21
C SER A 89 1.49 -2.98 22.39
N LYS A 90 2.75 -3.39 22.46
CA LYS A 90 3.69 -2.83 23.46
C LYS A 90 4.11 -1.42 23.08
N GLN A 91 4.32 -1.17 21.80
CA GLN A 91 4.77 0.11 21.27
C GLN A 91 3.64 1.14 21.14
N LEU A 92 2.42 0.67 20.93
CA LEU A 92 1.21 1.48 20.78
C LEU A 92 0.10 0.89 21.70
N PRO A 93 0.14 1.17 22.99
CA PRO A 93 -0.89 0.67 23.92
C PRO A 93 -2.28 1.18 23.51
N LYS A 94 -3.34 0.41 23.80
CA LYS A 94 -4.71 0.77 23.48
C LYS A 94 -5.09 2.14 24.06
N GLY A 95 -5.61 3.01 23.19
CA GLY A 95 -6.09 4.34 23.60
C GLY A 95 -4.98 5.29 24.06
N VAL A 96 -3.71 4.95 23.82
CA VAL A 96 -2.57 5.80 24.18
C VAL A 96 -1.91 6.32 22.92
N PHE A 97 -1.74 7.64 22.86
CA PHE A 97 -0.95 8.29 21.83
C PHE A 97 0.53 8.33 22.24
N VAL A 98 1.40 8.00 21.30
CA VAL A 98 2.85 7.93 21.48
C VAL A 98 3.51 8.99 20.61
N LYS A 99 4.45 9.73 21.18
CA LYS A 99 5.19 10.76 20.45
C LYS A 99 6.02 10.13 19.34
N VAL A 100 5.96 10.73 18.16
CA VAL A 100 6.75 10.29 17.00
C VAL A 100 8.21 10.69 17.20
N PRO A 101 9.16 9.74 17.06
CA PRO A 101 10.59 10.02 17.12
C PRO A 101 11.05 10.89 15.95
N GLU A 102 12.27 11.45 16.04
CA GLU A 102 12.89 12.27 15.00
C GLU A 102 13.03 11.55 13.64
N CYS A 103 13.08 10.20 13.65
CA CYS A 103 13.11 9.41 12.42
C CYS A 103 11.80 9.49 11.60
N GLY A 104 10.76 10.16 12.12
CA GLY A 104 9.52 10.42 11.39
C GLY A 104 8.58 9.22 11.26
N TYR A 105 8.76 8.15 12.04
CA TYR A 105 7.83 7.04 12.10
C TYR A 105 7.87 6.29 13.44
N VAL A 106 6.79 5.60 13.76
CA VAL A 106 6.70 4.65 14.87
C VAL A 106 6.56 3.25 14.28
N ALA A 107 7.46 2.34 14.66
CA ALA A 107 7.35 0.92 14.35
C ALA A 107 6.67 0.19 15.51
N ALA A 108 5.68 -0.65 15.20
CA ALA A 108 4.92 -1.37 16.20
C ALA A 108 4.47 -2.74 15.71
N THR A 109 4.31 -3.66 16.66
CA THR A 109 3.65 -4.96 16.43
C THR A 109 2.25 -4.91 17.02
N LEU A 110 1.24 -4.88 16.16
CA LEU A 110 -0.16 -4.93 16.54
C LEU A 110 -0.58 -6.38 16.71
N ARG A 111 -1.23 -6.72 17.81
CA ARG A 111 -1.69 -8.07 18.12
C ARG A 111 -3.21 -8.13 18.02
N PHE A 112 -3.72 -9.12 17.29
CA PHE A 112 -5.15 -9.41 17.10
C PHE A 112 -5.51 -10.82 17.56
N LYS A 113 -6.82 -11.11 17.69
CA LYS A 113 -7.30 -12.49 17.84
C LYS A 113 -6.76 -13.36 16.69
N PRO A 114 -6.52 -14.66 16.93
CA PRO A 114 -5.91 -15.53 15.93
C PRO A 114 -6.82 -15.72 14.72
N MET A 115 -6.29 -15.48 13.52
CA MET A 115 -6.92 -15.85 12.26
C MET A 115 -6.49 -17.26 11.83
N PRO A 116 -7.32 -18.01 11.09
CA PRO A 116 -6.93 -19.30 10.51
C PRO A 116 -5.70 -19.14 9.60
N GLU A 117 -4.76 -20.08 9.67
CA GLU A 117 -3.57 -20.11 8.82
C GLU A 117 -3.90 -20.23 7.33
N THR A 118 -5.10 -20.72 7.01
CA THR A 118 -5.63 -20.85 5.65
C THR A 118 -6.15 -19.54 5.07
N THR A 119 -6.23 -18.47 5.86
CA THR A 119 -6.67 -17.15 5.38
C THR A 119 -5.78 -16.66 4.25
N THR A 120 -6.37 -16.26 3.14
CA THR A 120 -5.66 -15.78 1.95
C THR A 120 -5.69 -14.27 1.80
N GLU A 121 -6.69 -13.62 2.41
CA GLU A 121 -6.91 -12.17 2.29
C GLU A 121 -7.64 -11.64 3.52
N PHE A 122 -7.34 -10.39 3.91
CA PHE A 122 -8.07 -9.69 4.97
C PHE A 122 -8.05 -8.16 4.76
N ASP A 123 -8.95 -7.46 5.43
CA ASP A 123 -8.92 -6.01 5.59
C ASP A 123 -8.44 -5.66 6.99
N PHE A 124 -7.54 -4.69 7.10
CA PHE A 124 -7.28 -3.99 8.37
C PHE A 124 -8.19 -2.77 8.45
N ARG A 125 -8.92 -2.63 9.54
CA ARG A 125 -9.80 -1.49 9.82
C ARG A 125 -9.50 -0.93 11.19
N GLU A 126 -9.08 0.32 11.24
CA GLU A 126 -8.85 1.00 12.50
C GLU A 126 -10.18 1.37 13.15
N ILE A 127 -11.10 1.94 12.36
CA ILE A 127 -12.46 2.31 12.80
C ILE A 127 -13.48 1.78 11.79
N ALA A 128 -14.62 1.32 12.28
CA ALA A 128 -15.62 0.64 11.47
C ALA A 128 -16.28 1.53 10.40
N ASP A 129 -16.38 2.82 10.63
CA ASP A 129 -17.00 3.81 9.74
C ASP A 129 -16.09 4.34 8.63
N ASN A 130 -14.90 3.76 8.47
CA ASN A 130 -13.87 4.20 7.54
C ASN A 130 -13.29 5.61 7.82
N SER A 131 -13.52 6.20 8.98
CA SER A 131 -12.89 7.47 9.36
C SER A 131 -11.42 7.30 9.78
N GLY A 132 -11.04 6.09 10.25
CA GLY A 132 -9.67 5.73 10.61
C GLY A 132 -8.82 5.26 9.45
N TRP A 133 -7.64 4.75 9.75
CA TRP A 133 -6.72 4.20 8.77
C TRP A 133 -7.10 2.78 8.39
N ASN A 134 -7.47 2.57 7.14
CA ASN A 134 -7.91 1.27 6.65
C ASN A 134 -7.00 0.81 5.50
N ILE A 135 -6.72 -0.49 5.47
CA ILE A 135 -6.01 -1.15 4.38
C ILE A 135 -6.85 -2.34 3.93
N TYR A 136 -7.21 -2.38 2.66
CA TYR A 136 -8.16 -3.32 2.10
C TYR A 136 -7.48 -4.39 1.26
N GLY A 137 -7.96 -5.61 1.35
CA GLY A 137 -7.52 -6.73 0.53
C GLY A 137 -6.04 -7.08 0.72
N VAL A 138 -5.57 -7.18 1.98
CA VAL A 138 -4.20 -7.58 2.30
C VAL A 138 -4.01 -9.05 1.95
N ARG A 139 -3.16 -9.33 0.96
CA ARG A 139 -2.95 -10.66 0.41
C ARG A 139 -1.93 -11.46 1.20
N LEU A 140 -2.33 -12.63 1.67
CA LEU A 140 -1.45 -13.57 2.38
C LEU A 140 -0.95 -14.71 1.50
N ASP A 141 -1.53 -14.90 0.32
CA ASP A 141 -1.15 -15.95 -0.63
C ASP A 141 0.09 -15.60 -1.48
N GLY A 142 0.66 -14.41 -1.28
CA GLY A 142 1.81 -13.90 -2.04
C GLY A 142 1.49 -13.54 -3.49
N LYS A 143 0.23 -13.67 -3.91
CA LYS A 143 -0.19 -13.32 -5.27
C LYS A 143 -0.36 -11.82 -5.39
N ARG A 144 0.22 -11.26 -6.44
CA ARG A 144 0.03 -9.86 -6.79
C ARG A 144 -1.40 -9.68 -7.32
N PRO A 145 -2.19 -8.77 -6.77
CA PRO A 145 -3.42 -8.37 -7.42
C PRO A 145 -3.10 -7.79 -8.80
N GLN A 146 -3.88 -8.16 -9.79
CA GLN A 146 -3.81 -7.59 -11.13
C GLN A 146 -5.10 -6.86 -11.41
N ALA A 147 -5.01 -5.64 -11.90
CA ALA A 147 -6.17 -4.99 -12.49
C ALA A 147 -6.40 -5.57 -13.90
N ASP A 148 -7.66 -5.65 -14.29
CA ASP A 148 -8.01 -5.95 -15.68
C ASP A 148 -7.73 -4.71 -16.52
N ILE A 149 -6.56 -4.71 -17.17
CA ILE A 149 -6.11 -3.58 -17.98
C ILE A 149 -6.69 -3.73 -19.38
N PRO A 150 -7.54 -2.78 -19.83
CA PRO A 150 -8.10 -2.82 -21.17
C PRO A 150 -7.00 -2.92 -22.23
N GLN A 151 -7.15 -3.85 -23.18
CA GLN A 151 -6.11 -4.17 -24.17
C GLN A 151 -5.71 -2.95 -25.02
N HIS A 152 -6.64 -2.04 -25.31
CA HIS A 152 -6.33 -0.81 -26.03
C HIS A 152 -5.34 0.11 -25.31
N LEU A 153 -5.29 0.06 -23.97
CA LEU A 153 -4.31 0.82 -23.18
C LEU A 153 -2.92 0.18 -23.23
N LEU A 154 -2.85 -1.15 -23.33
CA LEU A 154 -1.59 -1.88 -23.50
C LEU A 154 -0.92 -1.63 -24.84
N GLN A 155 -1.71 -1.29 -25.85
CA GLN A 155 -1.25 -1.04 -27.22
C GLN A 155 -0.80 0.41 -27.46
N GLN A 156 -1.10 1.32 -26.53
CA GLN A 156 -0.62 2.70 -26.61
C GLN A 156 0.85 2.76 -26.20
N ALA A 157 1.74 2.28 -27.07
CA ALA A 157 3.18 2.48 -26.86
C ALA A 157 3.47 3.99 -26.96
N PRO A 158 4.35 4.53 -26.10
CA PRO A 158 4.78 5.92 -26.22
C PRO A 158 5.44 6.12 -27.59
N ASP A 159 5.01 7.15 -28.31
CA ASP A 159 5.66 7.55 -29.55
C ASP A 159 7.07 8.04 -29.23
N LYS A 160 8.07 7.24 -29.62
CA LYS A 160 9.49 7.57 -29.39
C LYS A 160 9.96 8.81 -30.14
N ASN A 161 9.16 9.28 -31.09
CA ASN A 161 9.44 10.48 -31.90
C ASN A 161 8.71 11.72 -31.40
N SER A 162 7.93 11.62 -30.33
CA SER A 162 7.24 12.77 -29.76
C SER A 162 8.26 13.82 -29.30
N LYS A 163 8.09 15.02 -29.80
CA LYS A 163 8.87 16.17 -29.35
C LYS A 163 8.24 16.75 -28.07
N LEU A 164 9.07 17.24 -27.17
CA LEU A 164 8.57 18.04 -26.05
C LEU A 164 7.86 19.29 -26.59
N PRO A 165 6.79 19.75 -25.93
CA PRO A 165 6.14 21.00 -26.30
C PRO A 165 7.12 22.16 -26.19
N ALA A 166 6.91 23.19 -27.02
CA ALA A 166 7.71 24.40 -26.93
C ALA A 166 7.62 25.03 -25.54
N THR A 167 8.71 25.61 -25.06
CA THR A 167 8.80 26.24 -23.74
C THR A 167 8.30 27.68 -23.75
N ASP A 168 7.40 28.02 -24.67
CA ASP A 168 6.83 29.34 -24.80
C ASP A 168 5.88 29.66 -23.64
N LEU A 169 5.89 30.94 -23.24
CA LEU A 169 4.91 31.43 -22.27
C LEU A 169 3.53 31.41 -22.91
N ASN A 170 2.68 30.53 -22.38
CA ASN A 170 1.33 30.36 -22.88
C ASN A 170 0.39 30.18 -21.68
N LEU A 171 -0.19 31.29 -21.21
CA LEU A 171 -1.15 31.22 -20.09
C LEU A 171 -2.39 30.45 -20.49
N GLY A 172 -2.68 29.39 -19.77
CA GLY A 172 -3.86 28.57 -20.01
C GLY A 172 -4.16 27.60 -18.89
N LYS A 173 -5.26 26.88 -19.03
CA LYS A 173 -5.63 25.80 -18.11
C LYS A 173 -4.98 24.51 -18.56
N THR A 174 -4.21 23.89 -17.71
CA THR A 174 -3.87 22.46 -17.86
C THR A 174 -4.95 21.61 -17.21
N VAL A 175 -5.32 20.52 -17.84
CA VAL A 175 -6.27 19.55 -17.30
C VAL A 175 -5.56 18.22 -17.10
N VAL A 176 -5.73 17.61 -15.94
CA VAL A 176 -5.23 16.27 -15.66
C VAL A 176 -6.41 15.35 -15.44
N ALA A 177 -6.57 14.39 -16.33
CA ALA A 177 -7.58 13.36 -16.25
C ALA A 177 -6.91 12.06 -15.75
N VAL A 178 -7.27 11.62 -14.55
CA VAL A 178 -6.71 10.42 -13.92
C VAL A 178 -7.77 9.33 -13.90
N ARG A 179 -7.35 8.10 -14.21
CA ARG A 179 -8.15 6.90 -14.08
C ARG A 179 -7.41 5.87 -13.25
N LEU A 180 -8.03 5.44 -12.14
CA LEU A 180 -7.50 4.39 -11.29
C LEU A 180 -8.16 3.05 -11.63
N LEU A 181 -7.38 2.11 -12.15
CA LEU A 181 -7.83 0.74 -12.35
C LEU A 181 -7.80 -0.01 -11.01
N GLY A 182 -8.83 -0.79 -10.72
CA GLY A 182 -8.96 -1.52 -9.45
C GLY A 182 -9.39 -0.64 -8.26
N TYR A 183 -9.83 0.60 -8.51
CA TYR A 183 -10.39 1.46 -7.47
C TYR A 183 -11.75 0.96 -6.98
N LYS A 184 -12.00 1.13 -5.68
CA LYS A 184 -13.32 0.94 -5.06
C LYS A 184 -13.66 2.16 -4.21
N PRO A 185 -14.93 2.61 -4.17
CA PRO A 185 -15.33 3.83 -3.44
C PRO A 185 -15.00 3.82 -1.95
N GLU A 186 -14.97 2.63 -1.33
CA GLU A 186 -14.59 2.47 0.07
C GLU A 186 -13.14 2.88 0.37
N TYR A 187 -12.26 2.93 -0.64
CA TYR A 187 -10.86 3.36 -0.45
C TYR A 187 -10.74 4.85 -0.14
N LYS A 188 -11.77 5.67 -0.48
CA LYS A 188 -11.81 7.12 -0.21
C LYS A 188 -10.49 7.83 -0.54
N THR A 189 -9.88 7.43 -1.64
CA THR A 189 -8.59 7.95 -2.08
C THR A 189 -8.76 9.37 -2.63
N THR A 190 -7.86 10.27 -2.25
CA THR A 190 -7.75 11.62 -2.80
C THR A 190 -6.54 11.72 -3.71
N LEU A 191 -6.55 12.72 -4.57
CA LEU A 191 -5.50 13.01 -5.53
C LEU A 191 -5.06 14.45 -5.39
N ASP A 192 -3.75 14.65 -5.25
CA ASP A 192 -3.12 15.97 -5.31
C ASP A 192 -2.30 16.09 -6.59
N ILE A 193 -2.38 17.24 -7.24
CA ILE A 193 -1.42 17.67 -8.25
C ILE A 193 -0.46 18.68 -7.58
N ILE A 194 0.81 18.37 -7.58
CA ILE A 194 1.84 19.16 -6.97
C ILE A 194 2.74 19.72 -8.06
N VAL A 195 2.97 21.02 -8.03
CA VAL A 195 3.96 21.70 -8.87
C VAL A 195 5.07 22.21 -7.98
N ASP A 196 6.31 21.90 -8.31
CA ASP A 196 7.46 22.45 -7.60
C ASP A 196 7.55 23.95 -7.91
N ASN A 197 7.48 24.75 -6.86
CA ASN A 197 7.65 26.19 -7.01
C ASN A 197 9.14 26.54 -6.93
N TRP A 198 9.71 27.01 -8.04
CA TRP A 198 11.12 27.40 -8.11
C TRP A 198 11.50 28.56 -7.18
N PHE A 199 10.51 29.34 -6.74
CA PHE A 199 10.70 30.49 -5.87
C PHE A 199 10.42 30.22 -4.39
N SER A 200 9.94 29.02 -4.06
CA SER A 200 9.63 28.65 -2.68
C SER A 200 9.99 27.17 -2.44
N PRO A 201 10.66 26.85 -1.34
CA PRO A 201 10.94 25.48 -0.97
C PRO A 201 9.68 24.69 -0.55
N GLN A 202 8.53 25.36 -0.48
CA GLN A 202 7.28 24.71 -0.10
C GLN A 202 6.61 24.06 -1.32
N ARG A 203 6.48 22.75 -1.27
CA ARG A 203 5.65 21.99 -2.22
C ARG A 203 4.18 22.14 -1.81
N MET A 204 3.45 22.97 -2.52
CA MET A 204 2.02 23.17 -2.28
C MET A 204 1.20 22.38 -3.31
N PRO A 205 0.06 21.78 -2.91
CA PRO A 205 -0.88 21.23 -3.86
C PRO A 205 -1.36 22.33 -4.81
N PHE A 206 -1.16 22.09 -6.10
CA PHE A 206 -1.62 22.97 -7.16
C PHE A 206 -3.12 22.76 -7.45
N ALA A 207 -3.56 21.52 -7.31
CA ALA A 207 -4.97 21.13 -7.33
C ALA A 207 -5.17 19.92 -6.45
N HIS A 208 -6.36 19.81 -5.88
CA HIS A 208 -6.76 18.69 -5.02
C HIS A 208 -8.19 18.29 -5.37
N ASP A 209 -8.45 17.00 -5.46
CA ASP A 209 -9.81 16.48 -5.64
C ASP A 209 -9.94 15.05 -5.13
N SER A 210 -11.16 14.59 -4.96
CA SER A 210 -11.50 13.21 -4.61
C SER A 210 -11.71 12.38 -5.85
N ILE A 211 -11.40 11.10 -5.76
CA ILE A 211 -11.64 10.14 -6.84
C ILE A 211 -13.14 9.80 -6.87
N GLY A 212 -13.74 9.90 -8.04
CA GLY A 212 -15.14 9.51 -8.27
C GLY A 212 -15.37 8.00 -8.04
N VAL A 213 -16.64 7.62 -7.93
CA VAL A 213 -17.03 6.21 -7.68
C VAL A 213 -16.59 5.26 -8.79
N ASP A 214 -16.38 5.79 -9.99
CA ASP A 214 -15.88 5.08 -11.17
C ASP A 214 -14.36 4.99 -11.26
N GLY A 215 -13.66 5.48 -10.25
CA GLY A 215 -12.20 5.53 -10.21
C GLY A 215 -11.59 6.65 -11.05
N THR A 216 -12.39 7.62 -11.51
CA THR A 216 -11.89 8.76 -12.30
C THR A 216 -11.81 10.04 -11.48
N CYS A 217 -10.91 10.91 -11.88
CA CYS A 217 -10.78 12.26 -11.35
C CYS A 217 -10.31 13.19 -12.47
N ARG A 218 -10.84 14.42 -12.52
CA ARG A 218 -10.44 15.42 -13.50
C ARG A 218 -10.21 16.74 -12.79
N VAL A 219 -8.97 17.13 -12.67
CA VAL A 219 -8.57 18.40 -12.04
C VAL A 219 -8.01 19.34 -13.08
N SER A 220 -8.20 20.63 -12.87
CA SER A 220 -7.66 21.67 -13.73
C SER A 220 -6.98 22.75 -12.91
N ALA A 221 -5.91 23.31 -13.46
CA ALA A 221 -5.19 24.39 -12.84
C ALA A 221 -4.62 25.34 -13.91
N ASN A 222 -4.30 26.56 -13.53
CA ASN A 222 -3.66 27.51 -14.43
C ASN A 222 -2.17 27.18 -14.59
N ALA A 223 -1.70 27.14 -15.82
CA ALA A 223 -0.30 26.94 -16.15
C ALA A 223 0.15 28.05 -17.09
N ILE A 224 1.41 28.47 -16.94
CA ILE A 224 2.02 29.57 -17.72
C ILE A 224 2.94 29.02 -18.81
N LEU A 225 3.53 27.84 -18.55
CA LEU A 225 4.42 27.14 -19.46
C LEU A 225 4.36 25.63 -19.19
N PRO A 226 4.81 24.78 -20.11
CA PRO A 226 4.96 23.37 -19.86
C PRO A 226 5.87 23.13 -18.65
N THR A 227 5.36 22.40 -17.66
CA THR A 227 6.03 22.23 -16.37
C THR A 227 5.94 20.78 -15.90
N VAL A 228 7.00 20.29 -15.27
CA VAL A 228 6.93 18.99 -14.60
C VAL A 228 6.11 19.15 -13.32
N ALA A 229 5.06 18.35 -13.23
CA ALA A 229 4.20 18.28 -12.07
C ALA A 229 4.16 16.82 -11.54
N THR A 230 3.62 16.64 -10.35
CA THR A 230 3.55 15.34 -9.70
C THR A 230 2.11 15.04 -9.29
N ILE A 231 1.59 13.88 -9.71
CA ILE A 231 0.37 13.31 -9.15
C ILE A 231 0.76 12.60 -7.87
N ARG A 232 0.14 12.99 -6.75
CA ARG A 232 0.28 12.28 -5.48
C ARG A 232 -1.02 11.58 -5.12
N ILE A 233 -0.94 10.27 -4.96
CA ILE A 233 -2.02 9.40 -4.47
C ILE A 233 -1.49 8.67 -3.26
N ASN A 234 -2.05 8.93 -2.09
CA ASN A 234 -1.51 8.43 -0.82
C ASN A 234 -0.03 8.85 -0.65
N ARG A 235 0.89 7.88 -0.63
CA ARG A 235 2.35 8.15 -0.52
C ARG A 235 3.09 7.96 -1.84
N MET A 236 2.37 7.74 -2.90
CA MET A 236 2.95 7.57 -4.21
C MET A 236 2.99 8.89 -4.94
N GLU A 237 4.08 9.13 -5.61
CA GLU A 237 4.30 10.28 -6.47
C GLU A 237 4.63 9.83 -7.88
N ILE A 238 3.87 10.32 -8.85
CA ILE A 238 4.03 10.03 -10.28
C ILE A 238 4.29 11.34 -10.98
N PRO A 239 5.51 11.56 -11.52
CA PRO A 239 5.79 12.75 -12.29
C PRO A 239 5.08 12.69 -13.65
N PHE A 240 4.64 13.86 -14.14
CA PHE A 240 4.05 14.04 -15.46
C PHE A 240 4.35 15.44 -16.00
N LEU A 241 4.11 15.68 -17.28
CA LEU A 241 4.23 17.01 -17.88
C LEU A 241 2.85 17.67 -17.95
N ALA A 242 2.68 18.78 -17.25
CA ALA A 242 1.52 19.65 -17.34
C ALA A 242 1.73 20.66 -18.46
N VAL A 243 0.85 20.68 -19.45
CA VAL A 243 0.94 21.58 -20.61
C VAL A 243 -0.24 22.56 -20.59
N PRO A 244 -0.02 23.87 -20.71
CA PRO A 244 -1.10 24.85 -20.81
C PRO A 244 -2.01 24.54 -22.02
N ASN A 245 -3.31 24.71 -21.84
CA ASN A 245 -4.35 24.48 -22.85
C ASN A 245 -4.44 23.03 -23.37
N ASP A 246 -3.87 22.06 -22.63
CA ASP A 246 -3.90 20.65 -22.99
C ASP A 246 -4.45 19.78 -21.85
N THR A 247 -4.83 18.54 -22.19
CA THR A 247 -5.30 17.53 -21.23
C THR A 247 -4.32 16.37 -21.20
N THR A 248 -3.65 16.21 -20.06
CA THR A 248 -2.83 15.02 -19.80
C THR A 248 -3.71 13.92 -19.19
N THR A 249 -3.80 12.77 -19.85
CA THR A 249 -4.52 11.59 -19.34
C THR A 249 -3.54 10.61 -18.72
N VAL A 250 -3.79 10.21 -17.48
CA VAL A 250 -2.96 9.25 -16.73
C VAL A 250 -3.83 8.09 -16.26
N THR A 251 -3.47 6.88 -16.66
CA THR A 251 -4.12 5.65 -16.15
C THR A 251 -3.16 4.94 -15.21
N ILE A 252 -3.65 4.61 -14.02
CA ILE A 252 -2.86 4.04 -12.93
C ILE A 252 -3.46 2.70 -12.53
N ASP A 253 -2.68 1.63 -12.62
CA ASP A 253 -3.01 0.34 -12.00
C ASP A 253 -2.74 0.42 -10.50
N LEU A 254 -3.79 0.71 -9.72
CA LEU A 254 -3.69 0.94 -8.29
C LEU A 254 -3.05 -0.22 -7.52
N PRO A 255 -3.42 -1.49 -7.73
CA PRO A 255 -2.77 -2.61 -7.07
C PRO A 255 -1.26 -2.72 -7.32
N THR A 256 -0.82 -2.38 -8.52
CA THR A 256 0.60 -2.43 -8.88
C THR A 256 1.40 -1.35 -8.19
N VAL A 257 0.84 -0.19 -8.12
CA VAL A 257 1.49 1.00 -7.63
C VAL A 257 1.64 1.00 -6.12
N LEU A 258 0.63 0.55 -5.39
CA LEU A 258 0.64 0.56 -3.93
C LEU A 258 1.73 -0.32 -3.31
N LYS A 259 2.33 -1.22 -4.07
CA LYS A 259 3.44 -2.08 -3.59
C LYS A 259 4.84 -1.50 -3.76
N ARG A 260 5.07 -0.55 -4.63
CA ARG A 260 6.43 -0.10 -5.00
C ARG A 260 7.11 0.76 -3.92
N ARG A 261 7.33 0.17 -2.72
CA ARG A 261 8.10 0.80 -1.66
C ARG A 261 9.45 0.13 -1.41
N LYS A 262 10.24 -0.06 -2.45
CA LYS A 262 11.68 -0.24 -2.26
C LYS A 262 12.38 0.92 -2.95
N SER A 263 13.02 1.70 -2.09
CA SER A 263 13.98 2.78 -2.36
C SER A 263 13.41 4.08 -2.92
N PHE A 264 13.56 5.10 -2.11
CA PHE A 264 13.89 6.46 -2.50
C PHE A 264 15.24 6.47 -3.24
N PHE A 265 15.34 5.78 -4.34
CA PHE A 265 16.38 6.05 -5.30
C PHE A 265 15.70 6.62 -6.53
N PHE A 266 15.97 7.88 -6.76
CA PHE A 266 15.76 8.55 -8.02
C PHE A 266 16.38 7.68 -9.13
N LEU A 267 15.59 6.82 -9.73
CA LEU A 267 15.85 6.42 -11.09
C LEU A 267 15.25 7.54 -11.93
N ALA A 268 16.11 8.45 -12.34
CA ALA A 268 15.83 9.35 -13.44
C ALA A 268 15.53 8.46 -14.68
N PHE A 269 14.27 8.14 -14.89
CA PHE A 269 13.84 7.64 -16.18
C PHE A 269 13.66 8.86 -17.09
N PRO A 270 14.14 8.79 -18.32
CA PRO A 270 13.83 9.82 -19.30
C PRO A 270 12.30 9.83 -19.48
N ILE A 271 11.72 10.94 -19.09
CA ILE A 271 10.30 11.20 -19.15
C ILE A 271 9.99 11.45 -20.63
N LEU A 272 9.35 10.50 -21.28
CA LEU A 272 8.78 10.69 -22.60
C LEU A 272 7.25 10.78 -22.43
N PHE A 273 6.73 11.98 -22.64
CA PHE A 273 5.32 12.29 -22.46
C PHE A 273 4.67 12.55 -23.81
N VAL A 274 3.65 11.83 -24.13
CA VAL A 274 2.40 12.26 -24.77
C VAL A 274 1.41 11.10 -24.64
N ASN A 275 0.24 11.34 -24.04
CA ASN A 275 -0.80 10.32 -23.76
C ASN A 275 -0.27 9.12 -22.95
N PHE A 276 0.01 9.34 -21.68
CA PHE A 276 0.63 8.35 -20.81
C PHE A 276 -0.39 7.35 -20.27
N VAL A 277 -0.28 6.11 -20.67
CA VAL A 277 -0.66 4.96 -19.86
C VAL A 277 0.57 4.57 -19.05
N ALA A 278 0.68 5.04 -17.82
CA ALA A 278 1.72 4.56 -16.91
C ALA A 278 1.31 3.18 -16.42
N LEU A 279 1.62 2.16 -17.20
CA LEU A 279 1.69 0.78 -16.73
C LEU A 279 3.00 0.63 -15.96
N ILE A 280 2.95 0.89 -14.66
CA ILE A 280 4.09 0.71 -13.76
C ILE A 280 3.87 -0.57 -12.96
#